data_8980545872a317e09b0acdf68da32da9
#
_entry.id   8980545872a317e09b0acdf68da32da9
#
_cell.length_a   1.000
_cell.length_b   1.000
_cell.length_c   1.000
_cell.angle_alpha   90.00
_cell.angle_beta   90.00
_cell.angle_gamma   90.00
#
_symmetry.space_group_name_H-M   'P 1'
#
loop_
_entity.id
_entity.type
_entity.pdbx_description
1 polymer ?
#
loop_
_entity_poly.entity_id
_entity_poly.type
_entity_poly.pdbx_seq_one_letter_code
_entity_poly.pdbx_strand_id
1 'polypeptide(L)' 'MNIKVTAPADIGQVIRKKRKEDGLSLAEAAALCNVGYRFLSDLENGKATAHLNKVLQVLRGLGIDIHLSTGNNND' A
#
# COMPACT_ATOMS: atom_id res chain seq x y z
N MET A 1 -7.62 -4.39 11.83
CA MET A 1 -6.66 -5.50 11.72
C MET A 1 -5.29 -4.93 11.43
N ASN A 2 -4.29 -5.39 12.17
CA ASN A 2 -2.92 -4.92 11.99
C ASN A 2 -2.09 -5.98 11.27
N ILE A 3 -1.30 -5.51 10.33
CA ILE A 3 -0.43 -6.38 9.54
C ILE A 3 1.01 -6.02 9.86
N LYS A 4 1.81 -7.02 10.17
CA LYS A 4 3.23 -6.80 10.38
C LYS A 4 3.90 -6.73 9.01
N VAL A 5 4.59 -5.63 8.76
CA VAL A 5 5.24 -5.39 7.48
C VAL A 5 6.74 -5.55 7.65
N THR A 6 7.34 -6.48 6.92
CA THR A 6 8.78 -6.69 6.95
C THR A 6 9.41 -6.56 5.57
N ALA A 7 8.59 -6.48 4.53
CA ALA A 7 9.10 -6.38 3.16
C ALA A 7 8.10 -5.60 2.31
N PRO A 8 8.54 -5.03 1.19
CA PRO A 8 7.63 -4.30 0.29
C PRO A 8 6.44 -5.13 -0.16
N ALA A 9 6.62 -6.43 -0.33
CA ALA A 9 5.53 -7.31 -0.76
C ALA A 9 4.38 -7.32 0.25
N ASP A 10 4.67 -7.16 1.53
CA ASP A 10 3.64 -7.14 2.55
C ASP A 10 2.70 -5.94 2.37
N ILE A 11 3.27 -4.78 2.05
CA ILE A 11 2.47 -3.59 1.77
C ILE A 11 1.65 -3.80 0.50
N GLY A 12 2.28 -4.36 -0.52
CA GLY A 12 1.58 -4.62 -1.79
C GLY A 12 0.38 -5.52 -1.60
N GLN A 13 0.50 -6.53 -0.75
CA GLN A 13 -0.61 -7.45 -0.49
C GLN A 13 -1.76 -6.78 0.23
N VAL A 14 -1.47 -5.90 1.19
CA VAL A 14 -2.51 -5.15 1.89
C VAL A 14 -3.26 -4.26 0.91
N ILE A 15 -2.53 -3.57 0.04
CA ILE A 15 -3.13 -2.71 -0.97
C ILE A 15 -4.03 -3.52 -1.90
N ARG A 16 -3.53 -4.64 -2.38
CA ARG A 16 -4.31 -5.49 -3.30
C ARG A 16 -5.58 -5.99 -2.63
N LYS A 17 -5.47 -6.44 -1.39
CA LYS A 17 -6.62 -6.95 -0.66
C LYS A 17 -7.68 -5.86 -0.50
N LYS A 18 -7.27 -4.67 -0.06
CA LYS A 18 -8.22 -3.57 0.14
C LYS A 18 -8.86 -3.17 -1.17
N ARG A 19 -8.06 -3.07 -2.24
CA ARG A 19 -8.58 -2.72 -3.55
C ARG A 19 -9.66 -3.70 -3.99
N LYS A 20 -9.41 -5.00 -3.82
CA LYS A 20 -10.37 -6.01 -4.23
C LYS A 20 -11.61 -6.02 -3.35
N GLU A 21 -11.45 -5.78 -2.06
CA GLU A 21 -12.58 -5.66 -1.15
C GLU A 21 -13.49 -4.49 -1.55
N ASP A 22 -12.89 -3.43 -2.07
CA ASP A 22 -13.64 -2.26 -2.51
C ASP A 22 -14.17 -2.41 -3.94
N GLY A 23 -13.92 -3.54 -4.59
CA GLY A 23 -14.41 -3.80 -5.92
C GLY A 23 -13.74 -2.98 -7.02
N LEU A 24 -12.51 -2.55 -6.81
CA LEU A 24 -11.80 -1.70 -7.76
C LEU A 24 -10.86 -2.49 -8.65
N SER A 25 -10.85 -2.17 -9.94
CA SER A 25 -9.80 -2.65 -10.83
C SER A 25 -8.50 -1.91 -10.54
N LEU A 26 -7.39 -2.41 -11.07
CA LEU A 26 -6.11 -1.69 -10.95
C LEU A 26 -6.21 -0.29 -11.55
N ALA A 27 -6.84 -0.17 -12.71
CA ALA A 27 -6.97 1.12 -13.37
C ALA A 27 -7.82 2.08 -12.53
N GLU A 28 -8.91 1.58 -11.96
CA GLU A 28 -9.78 2.41 -11.12
C GLU A 28 -9.05 2.87 -9.86
N ALA A 29 -8.34 1.97 -9.22
CA ALA A 29 -7.60 2.32 -8.02
C ALA A 29 -6.45 3.29 -8.31
N ALA A 30 -5.76 3.10 -9.43
CA ALA A 30 -4.69 4.01 -9.83
C ALA A 30 -5.24 5.42 -10.04
N ALA A 31 -6.38 5.52 -10.71
CA ALA A 31 -7.03 6.82 -10.93
C ALA A 31 -7.47 7.44 -9.60
N LEU A 32 -8.06 6.64 -8.72
CA LEU A 32 -8.50 7.12 -7.41
C LEU A 32 -7.33 7.67 -6.59
N CYS A 33 -6.20 6.99 -6.63
CA CYS A 33 -5.01 7.38 -5.86
C CYS A 33 -4.13 8.39 -6.61
N ASN A 34 -4.49 8.72 -7.84
CA ASN A 34 -3.74 9.65 -8.68
C ASN A 34 -2.29 9.19 -8.90
N VAL A 35 -2.12 7.91 -9.19
CA VAL A 35 -0.82 7.33 -9.54
C VAL A 35 -0.95 6.60 -10.86
N GLY A 36 0.18 6.29 -11.48
CA GLY A 36 0.19 5.54 -12.72
C GLY A 36 -0.22 4.08 -12.49
N TYR A 37 -0.83 3.49 -13.52
CA TYR A 37 -1.23 2.09 -13.49
C TYR A 37 -0.03 1.17 -13.21
N ARG A 38 1.07 1.41 -13.94
CA ARG A 38 2.27 0.59 -13.79
C ARG A 38 2.82 0.70 -12.38
N PHE A 39 2.81 1.91 -11.82
CA PHE A 39 3.29 2.11 -10.47
C PHE A 39 2.48 1.26 -9.48
N LEU A 40 1.15 1.31 -9.58
CA LEU A 40 0.30 0.56 -8.66
C LEU A 40 0.48 -0.94 -8.84
N SER A 41 0.56 -1.41 -10.09
CA SER A 41 0.78 -2.82 -10.37
C SER A 41 2.10 -3.31 -9.76
N ASP A 42 3.17 -2.55 -9.95
CA ASP A 42 4.46 -2.90 -9.40
C ASP A 42 4.42 -2.91 -7.88
N LEU A 43 3.73 -1.95 -7.28
CA LEU A 43 3.60 -1.86 -5.83
C LEU A 43 2.88 -3.09 -5.27
N GLU A 44 1.78 -3.49 -5.90
CA GLU A 44 1.04 -4.68 -5.46
C GLU A 44 1.88 -5.95 -5.60
N ASN A 45 2.79 -5.98 -6.56
CA ASN A 45 3.66 -7.12 -6.77
C ASN A 45 4.94 -7.07 -5.94
N GLY A 46 5.06 -6.10 -5.07
CA GLY A 46 6.15 -6.08 -4.11
C GLY A 46 7.46 -5.54 -4.62
N LYS A 47 7.44 -4.74 -5.68
CA LYS A 47 8.68 -4.15 -6.17
C LYS A 47 9.25 -3.17 -5.16
N ALA A 48 10.56 -3.27 -4.92
CA ALA A 48 11.21 -2.57 -3.83
C ALA A 48 11.62 -1.14 -4.17
N THR A 49 11.44 -0.70 -5.41
CA THR A 49 11.94 0.59 -5.86
C THR A 49 10.89 1.69 -5.86
N ALA A 50 9.79 1.49 -5.16
CA ALA A 50 8.71 2.47 -5.13
C ALA A 50 9.12 3.70 -4.34
N HIS A 51 8.67 4.88 -4.82
CA HIS A 51 8.84 6.12 -4.08
C HIS A 51 7.93 6.11 -2.85
N LEU A 52 8.49 6.37 -1.69
CA LEU A 52 7.73 6.32 -0.45
C LEU A 52 6.54 7.29 -0.45
N ASN A 53 6.74 8.51 -0.95
CA ASN A 53 5.65 9.47 -1.02
C ASN A 53 4.46 8.93 -1.82
N LYS A 54 4.74 8.27 -2.94
CA LYS A 54 3.67 7.70 -3.76
C LYS A 54 3.02 6.51 -3.09
N VAL A 55 3.81 5.72 -2.35
CA VAL A 55 3.24 4.61 -1.57
C VAL A 55 2.26 5.14 -0.55
N LEU A 56 2.65 6.17 0.20
CA LEU A 56 1.76 6.79 1.19
C LEU A 56 0.52 7.38 0.53
N GLN A 57 0.67 7.94 -0.66
CA GLN A 57 -0.45 8.46 -1.42
C GLN A 57 -1.47 7.38 -1.77
N VAL A 58 -0.99 6.20 -2.19
CA VAL A 58 -1.86 5.07 -2.47
C VAL A 58 -2.59 4.62 -1.20
N LEU A 59 -1.87 4.51 -0.10
CA LEU A 59 -2.48 4.10 1.16
C LEU A 59 -3.58 5.07 1.57
N ARG A 60 -3.32 6.38 1.50
CA ARG A 60 -4.35 7.37 1.82
C ARG A 60 -5.54 7.28 0.88
N GLY A 61 -5.26 7.10 -0.40
CA GLY A 61 -6.32 7.03 -1.40
C GLY A 61 -7.26 5.85 -1.21
N LEU A 62 -6.75 4.76 -0.66
CA LEU A 62 -7.54 3.57 -0.38
C LEU A 62 -8.04 3.49 1.05
N GLY A 63 -7.78 4.51 1.85
CA GLY A 63 -8.24 4.52 3.24
C GLY A 63 -7.49 3.56 4.14
N ILE A 64 -6.24 3.28 3.83
CA ILE A 64 -5.39 2.41 4.63
C ILE A 64 -4.52 3.28 5.53
N ASP A 65 -4.61 3.06 6.83
CA ASP A 65 -3.78 3.78 7.78
C ASP A 65 -2.51 2.98 8.07
N ILE A 66 -1.40 3.70 8.22
CA ILE A 66 -0.15 3.08 8.60
C ILE A 66 0.23 3.57 10.00
N HIS A 67 0.60 2.63 10.85
CA HIS A 67 1.02 2.91 12.20
C HIS A 67 2.40 2.32 12.44
N LEU A 68 3.25 3.07 13.10
CA LEU A 68 4.59 2.61 13.44
C LEU A 68 4.70 2.50 14.94
N SER A 69 5.21 1.38 15.41
CA SER A 69 5.48 1.22 16.82
C SER A 69 6.92 0.77 17.00
N THR A 70 7.53 1.21 18.07
CA THR A 70 8.90 0.79 18.36
C THR A 70 8.87 -0.59 18.98
N GLY A 71 9.86 -1.39 18.62
CA GLY A 71 9.93 -2.76 19.12
C GLY A 71 10.38 -2.83 20.55
N ASN A 72 10.97 -1.77 21.07
CA ASN A 72 11.47 -1.72 22.43
C ASN A 72 10.63 -0.78 23.25
N ASN A 73 9.96 -1.30 24.25
CA ASN A 73 9.06 -0.52 25.05
C ASN A 73 9.66 0.00 26.31
N ASN A 74 10.94 -0.16 26.50
CA ASN A 74 11.55 0.19 27.77
C ASN A 74 12.01 1.63 27.83
N ASP A 75 11.74 2.36 26.85
CA ASP A 75 12.25 3.73 26.76
C ASP A 75 11.41 4.70 27.49
#